data_0150e2bb4853fa71115ed48fcb97020d
#
_entry.id   0150e2bb4853fa71115ed48fcb97020d
#
_cell.length_a   1.000
_cell.length_b   1.000
_cell.length_c   1.000
_cell.angle_alpha   90.00
_cell.angle_beta   90.00
_cell.angle_gamma   90.00
#
_symmetry.space_group_name_H-M   'P 1'
#
loop_
_entity.id
_entity.type
_entity.pdbx_description
1 polymer ?
#
loop_
_entity_poly.entity_id
_entity_poly.type
_entity_poly.pdbx_seq_one_letter_code
_entity_poly.pdbx_strand_id
1 'polypeptide(L)'
;MGSSFGDLFRISTFGESHGGGVGVIVEGCPPRLELDLAKIQAELDRRKPGQSKITTPRKEADQVEVLSGLVGNKTLGTPIAMVVRNKDQRPGDYQEMQVAFRPSHADATYQAKYGIQAGSGGGRASARETIGRVAAGAIAKQLLERSHNTEILAWVKQIHTLEAAIDTDAVQLADIEANIVRCPDQDIAEKMVERITAIGREGDSCGGVIECIVRRPPVGLGMPVFDKLEADLAKALMSLPATKGFELGSGFAGTLLKGSAHNDAFLATEDGRLKTATNNSGGIQGGISNGEPIVIRVAFKPTATISKEQQTIDAEGNATTLAAKGRHDPCVLPRAVPMVEAMVALVLADHLLRQQGQCSLW
;
A
#
# COMPACT_ATOMS: atom_id res chain seq x y z
N MET A 1 -17.15 8.27 -3.48
CA MET A 1 -17.70 7.25 -2.55
C MET A 1 -16.53 6.49 -1.94
N GLY A 2 -16.62 6.06 -0.67
CA GLY A 2 -15.48 5.52 0.09
C GLY A 2 -14.92 4.15 -0.34
N SER A 3 -15.53 3.46 -1.29
CA SER A 3 -15.06 2.18 -1.82
C SER A 3 -14.55 2.26 -3.27
N SER A 4 -14.50 3.46 -3.84
CA SER A 4 -13.97 3.72 -5.19
C SER A 4 -12.81 4.71 -5.08
N PHE A 5 -11.80 4.55 -5.96
CA PHE A 5 -10.61 5.37 -6.02
C PHE A 5 -10.16 5.54 -7.48
N GLY A 6 -9.63 6.72 -7.84
CA GLY A 6 -9.27 7.11 -9.21
C GLY A 6 -10.43 7.71 -9.99
N ASP A 7 -10.13 8.42 -11.06
CA ASP A 7 -11.08 9.08 -11.95
C ASP A 7 -11.22 8.34 -13.28
N LEU A 8 -10.13 8.22 -14.05
CA LEU A 8 -10.10 7.52 -15.34
C LEU A 8 -9.61 6.07 -15.19
N PHE A 9 -8.49 5.84 -14.49
CA PHE A 9 -8.12 4.50 -14.04
C PHE A 9 -8.75 4.27 -12.67
N ARG A 10 -9.99 3.87 -12.67
CA ARG A 10 -10.82 3.82 -11.48
C ARG A 10 -10.99 2.41 -10.96
N ILE A 11 -10.90 2.25 -9.65
CA ILE A 11 -11.19 0.97 -8.99
C ILE A 11 -12.39 1.10 -8.05
N SER A 12 -13.15 0.01 -7.91
CA SER A 12 -14.15 -0.15 -6.86
C SER A 12 -13.93 -1.48 -6.15
N THR A 13 -13.61 -1.43 -4.85
CA THR A 13 -13.36 -2.63 -4.04
C THR A 13 -14.62 -3.07 -3.30
N PHE A 14 -14.80 -4.39 -3.16
CA PHE A 14 -15.95 -4.99 -2.47
C PHE A 14 -15.53 -6.23 -1.65
N GLY A 15 -16.47 -6.71 -0.84
CA GLY A 15 -16.26 -7.90 -0.03
C GLY A 15 -15.64 -7.60 1.33
N GLU A 16 -15.55 -8.61 2.18
CA GLU A 16 -15.16 -8.54 3.59
C GLU A 16 -14.26 -9.70 4.00
N SER A 17 -13.53 -9.52 5.11
CA SER A 17 -12.54 -10.50 5.56
C SER A 17 -13.11 -11.87 5.91
N HIS A 18 -14.40 -11.94 6.30
CA HIS A 18 -15.11 -13.16 6.67
C HIS A 18 -16.44 -13.32 5.87
N GLY A 19 -16.58 -12.62 4.75
CA GLY A 19 -17.62 -12.87 3.75
C GLY A 19 -17.18 -13.92 2.71
N GLY A 20 -17.96 -14.12 1.64
CA GLY A 20 -17.67 -15.11 0.60
C GLY A 20 -16.36 -14.84 -0.19
N GLY A 21 -15.86 -13.60 -0.17
CA GLY A 21 -14.62 -13.20 -0.84
C GLY A 21 -14.42 -11.71 -0.79
N VAL A 22 -13.30 -11.26 -1.37
CA VAL A 22 -12.97 -9.86 -1.63
C VAL A 22 -12.60 -9.70 -3.10
N GLY A 23 -12.91 -8.55 -3.67
CA GLY A 23 -12.63 -8.32 -5.07
C GLY A 23 -12.54 -6.85 -5.45
N VAL A 24 -12.32 -6.63 -6.73
CA VAL A 24 -12.20 -5.30 -7.33
C VAL A 24 -12.78 -5.30 -8.73
N ILE A 25 -13.36 -4.18 -9.10
CA ILE A 25 -13.68 -3.82 -10.47
C ILE A 25 -12.72 -2.72 -10.88
N VAL A 26 -12.02 -2.89 -12.00
CA VAL A 26 -11.13 -1.89 -12.61
C VAL A 26 -11.83 -1.36 -13.85
N GLU A 27 -12.05 -0.07 -13.89
CA GLU A 27 -12.61 0.67 -15.03
C GLU A 27 -11.52 1.54 -15.66
N GLY A 28 -11.66 1.88 -16.94
CA GLY A 28 -10.76 2.76 -17.67
C GLY A 28 -9.40 2.15 -18.05
N CYS A 29 -9.17 0.87 -17.79
CA CYS A 29 -7.97 0.22 -18.33
C CYS A 29 -8.00 0.25 -19.86
N PRO A 30 -6.95 0.79 -20.55
CA PRO A 30 -6.94 0.86 -22.00
C PRO A 30 -7.10 -0.52 -22.67
N PRO A 31 -7.78 -0.61 -23.82
CA PRO A 31 -7.90 -1.87 -24.54
C PRO A 31 -6.56 -2.31 -25.15
N ARG A 32 -6.42 -3.60 -25.44
CA ARG A 32 -5.27 -4.24 -26.09
C ARG A 32 -3.99 -4.26 -25.25
N LEU A 33 -4.06 -3.91 -23.97
CA LEU A 33 -2.97 -4.18 -23.03
C LEU A 33 -2.89 -5.69 -22.82
N GLU A 34 -1.74 -6.28 -23.10
CA GLU A 34 -1.48 -7.69 -22.84
C GLU A 34 -1.00 -7.84 -21.40
N LEU A 35 -1.82 -8.50 -20.59
CA LEU A 35 -1.56 -8.72 -19.17
C LEU A 35 -0.85 -10.05 -18.95
N ASP A 36 0.16 -10.03 -18.12
CA ASP A 36 0.70 -11.24 -17.50
C ASP A 36 -0.08 -11.51 -16.18
N LEU A 37 -0.99 -12.48 -16.24
CA LEU A 37 -1.81 -12.85 -15.09
C LEU A 37 -0.96 -13.48 -13.96
N ALA A 38 0.18 -14.08 -14.28
CA ALA A 38 1.10 -14.59 -13.26
C ALA A 38 1.74 -13.45 -12.46
N LYS A 39 2.03 -12.31 -13.08
CA LYS A 39 2.49 -11.10 -12.35
C LYS A 39 1.42 -10.61 -11.36
N ILE A 40 0.13 -10.65 -11.71
CA ILE A 40 -0.96 -10.27 -10.80
C ILE A 40 -1.00 -11.23 -9.59
N GLN A 41 -0.91 -12.53 -9.84
CA GLN A 41 -0.87 -13.52 -8.76
C GLN A 41 0.38 -13.36 -7.89
N ALA A 42 1.56 -13.11 -8.47
CA ALA A 42 2.80 -12.88 -7.74
C ALA A 42 2.70 -11.69 -6.77
N GLU A 43 2.08 -10.58 -7.17
CA GLU A 43 1.85 -9.44 -6.28
C GLU A 43 0.90 -9.80 -5.12
N LEU A 44 -0.13 -10.60 -5.37
CA LEU A 44 -1.01 -11.11 -4.33
C LEU A 44 -0.28 -12.08 -3.40
N ASP A 45 0.62 -12.91 -3.93
CA ASP A 45 1.47 -13.81 -3.14
C ASP A 45 2.41 -13.03 -2.22
N ARG A 46 2.95 -11.91 -2.65
CA ARG A 46 3.74 -10.98 -1.81
C ARG A 46 2.90 -10.35 -0.67
N ARG A 47 1.58 -10.19 -0.87
CA ARG A 47 0.65 -9.59 0.10
C ARG A 47 0.03 -10.60 1.07
N LYS A 48 -0.19 -11.86 0.66
CA LYS A 48 -0.98 -12.86 1.40
C LYS A 48 -0.52 -13.07 2.85
N PRO A 49 -1.40 -13.52 3.76
CA PRO A 49 -1.02 -13.90 5.12
C PRO A 49 -0.23 -15.21 5.13
N GLY A 50 0.46 -15.50 6.24
CA GLY A 50 1.14 -16.79 6.44
C GLY A 50 2.41 -16.99 5.63
N GLN A 51 3.07 -15.90 5.21
CA GLN A 51 4.28 -15.96 4.40
C GLN A 51 5.53 -16.37 5.19
N SER A 52 5.57 -16.06 6.48
CA SER A 52 6.75 -16.27 7.30
C SER A 52 6.41 -16.31 8.80
N LYS A 53 7.42 -16.65 9.61
CA LYS A 53 7.31 -16.70 11.08
C LYS A 53 7.05 -15.34 11.75
N ILE A 54 7.26 -14.22 11.04
CA ILE A 54 7.04 -12.85 11.53
C ILE A 54 5.72 -12.25 11.06
N THR A 55 4.88 -13.03 10.37
CA THR A 55 3.55 -12.62 9.92
C THR A 55 2.47 -13.51 10.56
N THR A 56 1.19 -13.12 10.41
CA THR A 56 0.07 -13.90 10.93
C THR A 56 0.11 -15.36 10.47
N PRO A 57 -0.19 -16.34 11.34
CA PRO A 57 -0.23 -17.75 10.97
C PRO A 57 -1.46 -18.16 10.13
N ARG A 58 -2.38 -17.23 9.81
CA ARG A 58 -3.51 -17.47 8.89
C ARG A 58 -2.97 -17.91 7.53
N LYS A 59 -3.56 -18.93 6.93
CA LYS A 59 -3.15 -19.46 5.61
C LYS A 59 -4.26 -19.25 4.59
N GLU A 60 -3.98 -18.43 3.58
CA GLU A 60 -4.86 -18.21 2.43
C GLU A 60 -4.03 -18.28 1.16
N ALA A 61 -4.53 -18.95 0.15
CA ALA A 61 -3.85 -19.05 -1.14
C ALA A 61 -3.97 -17.76 -1.96
N ASP A 62 -4.97 -16.93 -1.66
CA ASP A 62 -5.30 -15.67 -2.35
C ASP A 62 -5.29 -15.78 -3.88
N GLN A 63 -5.81 -16.92 -4.40
CA GLN A 63 -5.90 -17.15 -5.84
C GLN A 63 -6.92 -16.22 -6.45
N VAL A 64 -6.48 -15.44 -7.45
CA VAL A 64 -7.33 -14.50 -8.17
C VAL A 64 -8.07 -15.17 -9.31
N GLU A 65 -9.38 -14.90 -9.39
CA GLU A 65 -10.24 -15.27 -10.52
C GLU A 65 -10.56 -13.99 -11.29
N VAL A 66 -10.29 -13.96 -12.59
CA VAL A 66 -10.69 -12.87 -13.48
C VAL A 66 -12.04 -13.26 -14.12
N LEU A 67 -13.07 -12.43 -13.89
CA LEU A 67 -14.44 -12.74 -14.31
C LEU A 67 -14.85 -12.05 -15.61
N SER A 68 -14.22 -10.92 -15.96
CA SER A 68 -14.56 -10.12 -17.15
C SER A 68 -13.41 -9.21 -17.58
N GLY A 69 -13.57 -8.57 -18.75
CA GLY A 69 -12.71 -7.51 -19.25
C GLY A 69 -11.52 -7.97 -20.08
N LEU A 70 -11.37 -9.28 -20.29
CA LEU A 70 -10.27 -9.86 -21.07
C LEU A 70 -10.78 -10.77 -22.18
N VAL A 71 -10.01 -10.86 -23.28
CA VAL A 71 -10.04 -11.95 -24.24
C VAL A 71 -8.64 -12.57 -24.31
N GLY A 72 -8.52 -13.83 -23.92
CA GLY A 72 -7.21 -14.37 -23.58
C GLY A 72 -6.57 -13.51 -22.47
N ASN A 73 -5.39 -12.98 -22.74
CA ASN A 73 -4.68 -12.09 -21.82
C ASN A 73 -4.78 -10.60 -22.19
N LYS A 74 -5.58 -10.23 -23.20
CA LYS A 74 -5.69 -8.84 -23.68
C LYS A 74 -6.92 -8.15 -23.10
N THR A 75 -6.73 -6.94 -22.61
CA THR A 75 -7.81 -6.09 -22.12
C THR A 75 -8.74 -5.63 -23.25
N LEU A 76 -10.03 -5.54 -22.94
CA LEU A 76 -11.08 -5.12 -23.87
C LEU A 76 -11.43 -3.62 -23.78
N GLY A 77 -10.94 -2.90 -22.75
CA GLY A 77 -11.41 -1.55 -22.45
C GLY A 77 -12.75 -1.53 -21.69
N THR A 78 -13.30 -2.68 -21.37
CA THR A 78 -14.48 -2.88 -20.53
C THR A 78 -14.08 -3.16 -19.09
N PRO A 79 -14.98 -3.10 -18.09
CA PRO A 79 -14.62 -3.35 -16.71
C PRO A 79 -13.97 -4.71 -16.47
N ILE A 80 -12.82 -4.72 -15.82
CA ILE A 80 -12.12 -5.94 -15.42
C ILE A 80 -12.53 -6.26 -13.98
N ALA A 81 -13.29 -7.34 -13.80
CA ALA A 81 -13.70 -7.80 -12.49
C ALA A 81 -12.81 -8.95 -12.02
N MET A 82 -12.26 -8.81 -10.80
CA MET A 82 -11.41 -9.82 -10.18
C MET A 82 -11.92 -10.14 -8.77
N VAL A 83 -11.86 -11.41 -8.38
CA VAL A 83 -12.29 -11.88 -7.05
C VAL A 83 -11.30 -12.90 -6.49
N VAL A 84 -11.14 -12.84 -5.16
CA VAL A 84 -10.43 -13.86 -4.37
C VAL A 84 -11.40 -14.42 -3.33
N ARG A 85 -11.65 -15.73 -3.36
CA ARG A 85 -12.54 -16.42 -2.44
C ARG A 85 -11.87 -16.60 -1.08
N ASN A 86 -12.64 -16.38 0.01
CA ASN A 86 -12.19 -16.67 1.36
C ASN A 86 -12.32 -18.18 1.64
N LYS A 87 -11.26 -18.83 2.13
CA LYS A 87 -11.22 -20.27 2.41
C LYS A 87 -10.98 -20.60 3.89
N ASP A 88 -10.19 -19.81 4.62
CA ASP A 88 -9.85 -20.04 6.04
C ASP A 88 -10.56 -19.01 6.95
N GLN A 89 -11.91 -19.11 6.97
CA GLN A 89 -12.77 -18.30 7.84
C GLN A 89 -12.99 -19.04 9.16
N ARG A 90 -12.79 -18.36 10.31
CA ARG A 90 -13.07 -18.88 11.65
C ARG A 90 -13.86 -17.86 12.45
N PRO A 91 -15.18 -17.80 12.28
CA PRO A 91 -16.02 -16.83 13.00
C PRO A 91 -15.91 -16.92 14.53
N GLY A 92 -15.67 -18.12 15.07
CA GLY A 92 -15.52 -18.35 16.52
C GLY A 92 -14.32 -17.67 17.18
N ASP A 93 -13.25 -17.37 16.43
CA ASP A 93 -12.03 -16.71 16.96
C ASP A 93 -12.28 -15.24 17.38
N TYR A 94 -13.46 -14.68 17.09
CA TYR A 94 -13.76 -13.25 17.28
C TYR A 94 -14.88 -12.98 18.30
N GLN A 95 -15.38 -13.98 19.02
CA GLN A 95 -16.50 -13.81 19.97
C GLN A 95 -16.17 -12.82 21.10
N GLU A 96 -14.97 -12.89 21.68
CA GLU A 96 -14.53 -11.95 22.73
C GLU A 96 -14.41 -10.50 22.22
N MET A 97 -14.13 -10.30 20.92
CA MET A 97 -14.01 -8.99 20.28
C MET A 97 -15.37 -8.38 19.88
N GLN A 98 -16.47 -9.13 20.02
CA GLN A 98 -17.82 -8.59 19.83
C GLN A 98 -18.33 -7.89 21.09
N VAL A 99 -17.76 -8.20 22.25
CA VAL A 99 -18.20 -7.69 23.55
C VAL A 99 -17.44 -6.44 23.95
N ALA A 100 -16.17 -6.29 23.57
CA ALA A 100 -15.31 -5.17 23.95
C ALA A 100 -14.59 -4.56 22.74
N PHE A 101 -14.45 -3.24 22.72
CA PHE A 101 -13.76 -2.55 21.62
C PHE A 101 -12.24 -2.70 21.74
N ARG A 102 -11.60 -3.07 20.63
CA ARG A 102 -10.13 -3.10 20.58
C ARG A 102 -9.56 -1.69 20.61
N PRO A 103 -8.67 -1.35 21.55
CA PRO A 103 -8.02 -0.05 21.56
C PRO A 103 -7.34 0.28 20.23
N SER A 104 -7.54 1.50 19.72
CA SER A 104 -6.99 1.98 18.43
C SER A 104 -7.38 1.18 17.17
N HIS A 105 -8.34 0.27 17.28
CA HIS A 105 -8.96 -0.41 16.13
C HIS A 105 -10.19 0.36 15.63
N ALA A 106 -10.72 -0.02 14.46
CA ALA A 106 -11.89 0.63 13.86
C ALA A 106 -13.24 0.26 14.51
N ASP A 107 -13.29 -0.67 15.45
CA ASP A 107 -14.53 -1.24 15.98
C ASP A 107 -15.47 -0.18 16.52
N ALA A 108 -15.02 0.63 17.49
CA ALA A 108 -15.83 1.69 18.11
C ALA A 108 -16.26 2.76 17.10
N THR A 109 -15.37 3.18 16.21
CA THR A 109 -15.68 4.21 15.19
C THR A 109 -16.64 3.72 14.11
N TYR A 110 -16.57 2.45 13.72
CA TYR A 110 -17.54 1.84 12.81
C TYR A 110 -18.91 1.70 13.49
N GLN A 111 -18.94 1.25 14.74
CA GLN A 111 -20.20 1.20 15.53
C GLN A 111 -20.82 2.58 15.66
N ALA A 112 -20.03 3.59 16.02
CA ALA A 112 -20.52 4.98 16.16
C ALA A 112 -21.03 5.55 14.82
N LYS A 113 -20.42 5.18 13.70
CA LYS A 113 -20.80 5.71 12.40
C LYS A 113 -21.98 4.99 11.77
N TYR A 114 -21.96 3.64 11.80
CA TYR A 114 -22.92 2.82 11.06
C TYR A 114 -24.02 2.20 11.94
N GLY A 115 -23.88 2.29 13.27
CA GLY A 115 -24.81 1.66 14.23
C GLY A 115 -24.73 0.14 14.30
N ILE A 116 -23.82 -0.48 13.51
CA ILE A 116 -23.64 -1.93 13.43
C ILE A 116 -22.17 -2.26 13.13
N GLN A 117 -21.70 -3.37 13.69
CA GLN A 117 -20.40 -3.93 13.39
C GLN A 117 -20.49 -5.06 12.36
N ALA A 118 -19.39 -5.34 11.65
CA ALA A 118 -19.26 -6.56 10.87
C ALA A 118 -19.36 -7.78 11.81
N GLY A 119 -20.17 -8.76 11.45
CA GLY A 119 -20.50 -9.91 12.31
C GLY A 119 -19.32 -10.80 12.68
N SER A 120 -18.14 -10.62 12.04
CA SER A 120 -16.91 -11.32 12.37
C SER A 120 -15.69 -10.55 11.89
N GLY A 121 -14.63 -10.48 12.71
CA GLY A 121 -13.35 -9.83 12.38
C GLY A 121 -13.48 -8.33 12.12
N GLY A 122 -12.57 -7.79 11.32
CA GLY A 122 -12.51 -6.35 11.02
C GLY A 122 -13.34 -5.91 9.81
N GLY A 123 -14.14 -6.79 9.19
CA GLY A 123 -14.92 -6.46 7.98
C GLY A 123 -14.06 -5.81 6.89
N ARG A 124 -14.47 -4.63 6.41
CA ARG A 124 -13.70 -3.82 5.46
C ARG A 124 -12.53 -3.04 6.08
N ALA A 125 -12.45 -2.93 7.41
CA ALA A 125 -11.30 -2.36 8.10
C ALA A 125 -10.11 -3.34 8.20
N SER A 126 -10.30 -4.59 7.79
CA SER A 126 -9.24 -5.60 7.75
C SER A 126 -8.27 -5.35 6.60
N ALA A 127 -6.98 -5.67 6.82
CA ALA A 127 -5.96 -5.66 5.76
C ALA A 127 -6.31 -6.59 4.57
N ARG A 128 -7.29 -7.48 4.69
CA ARG A 128 -7.74 -8.34 3.59
C ARG A 128 -8.38 -7.57 2.44
N GLU A 129 -9.01 -6.43 2.72
CA GLU A 129 -9.56 -5.52 1.70
C GLU A 129 -8.50 -5.11 0.65
N THR A 130 -7.23 -5.00 1.06
CA THR A 130 -6.13 -4.62 0.17
C THR A 130 -5.85 -5.61 -0.96
N ILE A 131 -6.42 -6.82 -0.95
CA ILE A 131 -6.38 -7.77 -2.08
C ILE A 131 -6.85 -7.09 -3.36
N GLY A 132 -8.00 -6.40 -3.31
CA GLY A 132 -8.53 -5.70 -4.48
C GLY A 132 -7.60 -4.60 -4.98
N ARG A 133 -6.98 -3.85 -4.05
CA ARG A 133 -6.02 -2.79 -4.40
C ARG A 133 -4.77 -3.36 -5.05
N VAL A 134 -4.20 -4.44 -4.51
CA VAL A 134 -2.99 -5.08 -5.04
C VAL A 134 -3.25 -5.73 -6.39
N ALA A 135 -4.39 -6.41 -6.58
CA ALA A 135 -4.75 -6.98 -7.88
C ALA A 135 -4.90 -5.90 -8.97
N ALA A 136 -5.58 -4.80 -8.66
CA ALA A 136 -5.72 -3.67 -9.59
C ALA A 136 -4.39 -2.92 -9.79
N GLY A 137 -3.61 -2.74 -8.73
CA GLY A 137 -2.27 -2.14 -8.80
C GLY A 137 -1.31 -2.93 -9.67
N ALA A 138 -1.41 -4.26 -9.68
CA ALA A 138 -0.62 -5.10 -10.58
C ALA A 138 -0.96 -4.88 -12.07
N ILE A 139 -2.22 -4.56 -12.40
CA ILE A 139 -2.59 -4.13 -13.76
C ILE A 139 -2.00 -2.74 -14.06
N ALA A 140 -2.10 -1.81 -13.11
CA ALA A 140 -1.55 -0.46 -13.25
C ALA A 140 -0.03 -0.48 -13.43
N LYS A 141 0.71 -1.31 -12.66
CA LYS A 141 2.16 -1.51 -12.85
C LYS A 141 2.49 -1.96 -14.27
N GLN A 142 1.77 -2.95 -14.81
CA GLN A 142 2.00 -3.44 -16.18
C GLN A 142 1.68 -2.38 -17.25
N LEU A 143 0.66 -1.55 -17.03
CA LEU A 143 0.36 -0.41 -17.90
C LEU A 143 1.52 0.60 -17.90
N LEU A 144 2.01 0.98 -16.75
CA LEU A 144 3.11 1.94 -16.57
C LEU A 144 4.45 1.40 -17.10
N GLU A 145 4.77 0.13 -16.82
CA GLU A 145 5.95 -0.56 -17.33
C GLU A 145 5.94 -0.56 -18.87
N ARG A 146 4.82 -0.94 -19.49
CA ARG A 146 4.72 -1.05 -20.93
C ARG A 146 4.70 0.28 -21.66
N SER A 147 4.10 1.31 -21.08
CA SER A 147 3.97 2.62 -21.72
C SER A 147 5.23 3.50 -21.55
N HIS A 148 5.88 3.46 -20.40
CA HIS A 148 6.95 4.39 -20.03
C HIS A 148 8.16 3.71 -19.40
N ASN A 149 8.19 2.38 -19.33
CA ASN A 149 9.23 1.62 -18.62
C ASN A 149 9.38 2.06 -17.15
N THR A 150 8.27 2.51 -16.54
CA THR A 150 8.23 2.95 -15.15
C THR A 150 8.36 1.75 -14.23
N GLU A 151 9.24 1.85 -13.24
CA GLU A 151 9.46 0.84 -12.21
C GLU A 151 9.07 1.39 -10.83
N ILE A 152 8.33 0.59 -10.06
CA ILE A 152 7.87 0.95 -8.71
C ILE A 152 8.34 -0.12 -7.75
N LEU A 153 9.21 0.25 -6.83
CA LEU A 153 9.78 -0.62 -5.81
C LEU A 153 9.52 -0.03 -4.42
N ALA A 154 9.18 -0.88 -3.47
CA ALA A 154 9.08 -0.47 -2.06
C ALA A 154 9.74 -1.50 -1.16
N TRP A 155 10.23 -1.06 -0.01
CA TRP A 155 10.89 -1.90 0.98
C TRP A 155 10.67 -1.40 2.39
N VAL A 156 10.91 -2.26 3.34
CA VAL A 156 10.90 -1.90 4.75
C VAL A 156 12.20 -1.14 5.06
N LYS A 157 12.07 0.16 5.32
CA LYS A 157 13.18 1.05 5.72
C LYS A 157 13.42 0.98 7.22
N GLN A 158 12.36 0.93 8.02
CA GLN A 158 12.46 0.98 9.48
C GLN A 158 11.49 0.01 10.14
N ILE A 159 11.94 -0.68 11.16
CA ILE A 159 11.11 -1.43 12.12
C ILE A 159 11.45 -0.95 13.53
N HIS A 160 10.45 -0.43 14.25
CA HIS A 160 10.62 0.12 15.58
C HIS A 160 11.76 1.15 15.60
N THR A 161 12.88 0.88 16.30
CA THR A 161 14.06 1.76 16.38
C THR A 161 15.21 1.38 15.44
N LEU A 162 15.02 0.35 14.60
CA LEU A 162 16.03 -0.13 13.65
C LEU A 162 15.73 0.45 12.27
N GLU A 163 16.65 1.24 11.75
CA GLU A 163 16.53 1.88 10.44
C GLU A 163 17.69 1.45 9.53
N ALA A 164 17.37 1.13 8.28
CA ALA A 164 18.31 0.80 7.23
C ALA A 164 18.67 2.05 6.40
N ALA A 165 19.95 2.18 6.07
CA ALA A 165 20.43 3.19 5.13
C ALA A 165 20.53 2.55 3.74
N ILE A 166 19.56 2.83 2.86
CA ILE A 166 19.44 2.22 1.54
C ILE A 166 19.79 3.24 0.47
N ASP A 167 20.67 2.85 -0.47
CA ASP A 167 20.86 3.57 -1.72
C ASP A 167 19.65 3.31 -2.63
N THR A 168 18.77 4.30 -2.74
CA THR A 168 17.54 4.22 -3.52
C THR A 168 17.79 4.01 -5.01
N ASP A 169 18.93 4.41 -5.52
CA ASP A 169 19.25 4.28 -6.95
C ASP A 169 19.75 2.86 -7.31
N ALA A 170 20.38 2.17 -6.35
CA ALA A 170 20.97 0.85 -6.57
C ALA A 170 20.01 -0.32 -6.27
N VAL A 171 19.03 -0.16 -5.36
CA VAL A 171 18.17 -1.24 -4.89
C VAL A 171 17.41 -1.95 -6.03
N GLN A 172 17.35 -3.28 -5.98
CA GLN A 172 16.63 -4.12 -6.93
C GLN A 172 15.54 -4.93 -6.24
N LEU A 173 14.54 -5.39 -6.99
CA LEU A 173 13.48 -6.26 -6.46
C LEU A 173 14.06 -7.54 -5.81
N ALA A 174 15.14 -8.09 -6.38
CA ALA A 174 15.80 -9.26 -5.81
C ALA A 174 16.36 -9.02 -4.40
N ASP A 175 16.89 -7.83 -4.13
CA ASP A 175 17.42 -7.46 -2.82
C ASP A 175 16.29 -7.32 -1.78
N ILE A 176 15.14 -6.77 -2.22
CA ILE A 176 13.95 -6.61 -1.39
C ILE A 176 13.37 -7.98 -1.00
N GLU A 177 13.22 -8.89 -1.95
CA GLU A 177 12.63 -10.20 -1.73
C GLU A 177 13.63 -11.25 -1.19
N ALA A 178 14.91 -10.89 -1.00
CA ALA A 178 15.94 -11.78 -0.48
C ALA A 178 15.70 -12.25 0.97
N ASN A 179 14.86 -11.52 1.72
CA ASN A 179 14.53 -11.86 3.11
C ASN A 179 13.06 -11.61 3.45
N ILE A 180 12.61 -12.23 4.56
CA ILE A 180 11.19 -12.23 4.97
C ILE A 180 10.68 -10.89 5.49
N VAL A 181 11.57 -9.94 5.83
CA VAL A 181 11.17 -8.60 6.28
C VAL A 181 11.12 -7.60 5.13
N ARG A 182 11.67 -7.96 3.96
CA ARG A 182 11.75 -7.10 2.77
C ARG A 182 12.55 -5.82 2.98
N CYS A 183 13.68 -5.93 3.64
CA CYS A 183 14.67 -4.87 3.81
C CYS A 183 15.90 -5.21 2.94
N PRO A 184 16.35 -4.35 2.01
CA PRO A 184 17.50 -4.63 1.14
C PRO A 184 18.83 -4.78 1.88
N ASP A 185 18.98 -4.16 3.05
CA ASP A 185 20.15 -4.31 3.92
C ASP A 185 20.01 -5.59 4.74
N GLN A 186 20.79 -6.62 4.41
CA GLN A 186 20.70 -7.95 5.03
C GLN A 186 21.05 -7.94 6.53
N ASP A 187 22.06 -7.16 6.93
CA ASP A 187 22.50 -7.10 8.33
C ASP A 187 21.43 -6.45 9.23
N ILE A 188 20.78 -5.42 8.72
CA ILE A 188 19.67 -4.76 9.42
C ILE A 188 18.41 -5.63 9.34
N ALA A 189 18.17 -6.32 8.22
CA ALA A 189 17.04 -7.22 8.05
C ALA A 189 17.01 -8.33 9.10
N GLU A 190 18.16 -8.96 9.41
CA GLU A 190 18.28 -9.96 10.47
C GLU A 190 17.89 -9.39 11.83
N LYS A 191 18.40 -8.21 12.20
CA LYS A 191 18.05 -7.52 13.45
C LYS A 191 16.56 -7.13 13.50
N MET A 192 15.98 -6.71 12.37
CA MET A 192 14.54 -6.43 12.27
C MET A 192 13.71 -7.69 12.52
N VAL A 193 14.09 -8.83 11.93
CA VAL A 193 13.41 -10.12 12.15
C VAL A 193 13.48 -10.55 13.62
N GLU A 194 14.64 -10.41 14.25
CA GLU A 194 14.80 -10.69 15.68
C GLU A 194 13.93 -9.78 16.55
N ARG A 195 13.90 -8.47 16.24
CA ARG A 195 13.08 -7.48 16.94
C ARG A 195 11.59 -7.79 16.85
N ILE A 196 11.08 -8.07 15.64
CA ILE A 196 9.67 -8.44 15.42
C ILE A 196 9.34 -9.72 16.20
N THR A 197 10.24 -10.71 16.16
CA THR A 197 10.06 -11.99 16.85
C THR A 197 10.01 -11.80 18.38
N ALA A 198 10.90 -10.97 18.94
CA ALA A 198 10.93 -10.68 20.36
C ALA A 198 9.63 -9.99 20.83
N ILE A 199 9.22 -8.92 20.13
CA ILE A 199 7.98 -8.18 20.43
C ILE A 199 6.75 -9.10 20.30
N GLY A 200 6.70 -9.95 19.26
CA GLY A 200 5.61 -10.90 19.08
C GLY A 200 5.52 -11.96 20.21
N ARG A 201 6.67 -12.41 20.77
CA ARG A 201 6.69 -13.30 21.94
C ARG A 201 6.18 -12.63 23.22
N GLU A 202 6.30 -11.32 23.30
CA GLU A 202 5.72 -10.52 24.39
C GLU A 202 4.21 -10.32 24.24
N GLY A 203 3.61 -10.82 23.16
CA GLY A 203 2.20 -10.61 22.82
C GLY A 203 1.89 -9.20 22.34
N ASP A 204 2.90 -8.47 21.86
CA ASP A 204 2.82 -7.08 21.41
C ASP A 204 3.04 -6.94 19.89
N SER A 205 3.05 -5.71 19.40
CA SER A 205 3.26 -5.38 17.99
C SER A 205 4.19 -4.19 17.81
N CYS A 206 4.77 -4.05 16.64
CA CYS A 206 5.57 -2.89 16.25
C CYS A 206 5.15 -2.33 14.89
N GLY A 207 5.42 -1.04 14.74
CA GLY A 207 5.31 -0.30 13.50
C GLY A 207 6.67 -0.04 12.87
N GLY A 208 6.69 0.84 11.87
CA GLY A 208 7.90 1.26 11.17
C GLY A 208 7.59 2.11 9.95
N VAL A 209 8.53 2.16 9.01
CA VAL A 209 8.44 2.98 7.80
C VAL A 209 8.71 2.10 6.58
N ILE A 210 7.88 2.25 5.55
CA ILE A 210 8.12 1.74 4.22
C ILE A 210 8.60 2.90 3.35
N GLU A 211 9.70 2.71 2.63
CA GLU A 211 10.17 3.62 1.58
C GLU A 211 9.82 3.05 0.21
N CYS A 212 9.44 3.92 -0.71
CA CYS A 212 9.06 3.57 -2.07
C CYS A 212 9.72 4.50 -3.05
N ILE A 213 10.28 3.96 -4.13
CA ILE A 213 10.81 4.71 -5.26
C ILE A 213 10.02 4.39 -6.52
N VAL A 214 9.73 5.43 -7.29
CA VAL A 214 9.28 5.30 -8.68
C VAL A 214 10.42 5.76 -9.57
N ARG A 215 10.98 4.84 -10.32
CA ARG A 215 12.00 5.16 -11.33
C ARG A 215 11.35 5.39 -12.68
N ARG A 216 11.88 6.33 -13.45
CA ARG A 216 11.36 6.71 -14.77
C ARG A 216 9.88 7.05 -14.75
N PRO A 217 9.41 7.91 -13.81
CA PRO A 217 8.02 8.36 -13.86
C PRO A 217 7.78 9.17 -15.13
N PRO A 218 6.60 9.06 -15.77
CA PRO A 218 6.24 9.98 -16.84
C PRO A 218 6.29 11.42 -16.35
N VAL A 219 6.81 12.34 -17.17
CA VAL A 219 6.80 13.78 -16.88
C VAL A 219 5.40 14.33 -17.06
N GLY A 220 4.99 15.26 -16.21
CA GLY A 220 3.73 16.00 -16.36
C GLY A 220 2.53 15.35 -15.65
N LEU A 221 2.72 14.33 -14.83
CA LEU A 221 1.63 13.77 -14.02
C LEU A 221 1.29 14.69 -12.86
N GLY A 222 0.02 14.94 -12.65
CA GLY A 222 -0.52 15.82 -11.63
C GLY A 222 -1.39 16.92 -12.23
N MET A 223 -2.45 17.32 -11.55
CA MET A 223 -3.40 18.35 -11.99
C MET A 223 -3.64 19.38 -10.87
N PRO A 224 -2.72 20.33 -10.69
CA PRO A 224 -2.96 21.43 -9.74
C PRO A 224 -4.26 22.17 -10.07
N VAL A 225 -4.91 22.78 -9.08
CA VAL A 225 -4.37 23.12 -7.76
C VAL A 225 -4.61 22.00 -6.74
N PHE A 226 -5.76 21.32 -6.75
CA PHE A 226 -6.13 20.35 -5.69
C PHE A 226 -5.65 18.95 -5.97
N ASP A 227 -5.65 18.52 -7.24
CA ASP A 227 -5.21 17.18 -7.65
C ASP A 227 -3.69 17.18 -7.97
N LYS A 228 -2.89 17.79 -7.10
CA LYS A 228 -1.44 17.64 -7.14
C LYS A 228 -1.07 16.17 -7.00
N LEU A 229 -0.04 15.71 -7.72
CA LEU A 229 0.35 14.32 -7.69
C LEU A 229 0.69 13.84 -6.26
N GLU A 230 1.42 14.65 -5.48
CA GLU A 230 1.73 14.34 -4.08
C GLU A 230 0.48 14.32 -3.17
N ALA A 231 -0.55 15.11 -3.48
CA ALA A 231 -1.79 15.10 -2.70
C ALA A 231 -2.58 13.81 -2.93
N ASP A 232 -2.69 13.35 -4.17
CA ASP A 232 -3.35 12.09 -4.49
C ASP A 232 -2.54 10.88 -4.02
N LEU A 233 -1.20 10.92 -4.09
CA LEU A 233 -0.33 9.90 -3.49
C LEU A 233 -0.53 9.83 -1.97
N ALA A 234 -0.56 10.96 -1.28
CA ALA A 234 -0.82 11.02 0.15
C ALA A 234 -2.21 10.45 0.50
N LYS A 235 -3.26 10.86 -0.22
CA LYS A 235 -4.62 10.33 -0.06
C LYS A 235 -4.67 8.81 -0.25
N ALA A 236 -4.02 8.30 -1.30
CA ALA A 236 -3.96 6.88 -1.61
C ALA A 236 -3.29 6.08 -0.47
N LEU A 237 -2.10 6.51 -0.07
CA LEU A 237 -1.27 5.81 0.92
C LEU A 237 -1.83 5.95 2.34
N MET A 238 -2.37 7.11 2.70
CA MET A 238 -3.05 7.31 3.99
C MET A 238 -4.38 6.55 4.08
N SER A 239 -4.93 6.04 2.98
CA SER A 239 -6.11 5.17 2.98
C SER A 239 -5.79 3.71 3.30
N LEU A 240 -4.52 3.31 3.35
CA LEU A 240 -4.10 1.97 3.75
C LEU A 240 -4.33 1.74 5.26
N PRO A 241 -4.63 0.50 5.68
CA PRO A 241 -4.73 0.18 7.11
C PRO A 241 -3.41 0.47 7.85
N ALA A 242 -3.52 1.00 9.05
CA ALA A 242 -2.42 1.31 9.97
C ALA A 242 -1.50 2.48 9.57
N THR A 243 -1.68 3.14 8.45
CA THR A 243 -0.88 4.31 8.06
C THR A 243 -1.14 5.52 8.96
N LYS A 244 -0.09 6.29 9.28
CA LYS A 244 -0.12 7.47 10.15
C LYS A 244 0.73 8.63 9.67
N GLY A 245 1.56 8.44 8.62
CA GLY A 245 2.39 9.51 8.08
C GLY A 245 2.76 9.26 6.64
N PHE A 246 2.98 10.35 5.93
CA PHE A 246 3.42 10.38 4.53
C PHE A 246 4.48 11.47 4.38
N GLU A 247 5.56 11.16 3.67
CA GLU A 247 6.59 12.11 3.27
C GLU A 247 6.96 11.91 1.81
N LEU A 248 7.31 13.02 1.14
CA LEU A 248 7.82 13.06 -0.22
C LEU A 248 9.20 13.73 -0.23
N GLY A 249 10.15 13.17 -0.98
CA GLY A 249 11.50 13.75 -1.11
C GLY A 249 12.17 13.97 0.24
N SER A 250 12.62 15.19 0.51
CA SER A 250 13.25 15.56 1.79
C SER A 250 12.29 15.51 2.98
N GLY A 251 10.97 15.51 2.73
CA GLY A 251 9.95 15.39 3.78
C GLY A 251 10.10 16.40 4.90
N PHE A 252 9.90 15.96 6.15
CA PHE A 252 10.06 16.82 7.34
C PHE A 252 11.50 17.31 7.53
N ALA A 253 12.52 16.54 7.12
CA ALA A 253 13.91 16.94 7.23
C ALA A 253 14.22 18.18 6.37
N GLY A 254 13.50 18.36 5.25
CA GLY A 254 13.62 19.55 4.40
C GLY A 254 13.30 20.85 5.11
N THR A 255 12.47 20.82 6.17
CA THR A 255 12.13 22.04 6.96
C THR A 255 13.32 22.60 7.74
N LEU A 256 14.37 21.83 7.91
CA LEU A 256 15.61 22.23 8.59
C LEU A 256 16.60 22.90 7.63
N LEU A 257 16.34 22.85 6.31
CA LEU A 257 17.21 23.38 5.28
C LEU A 257 16.83 24.85 4.96
N LYS A 258 17.84 25.64 4.57
CA LYS A 258 17.59 26.93 3.93
C LYS A 258 17.18 26.70 2.46
N GLY A 259 16.38 27.61 1.88
CA GLY A 259 15.92 27.48 0.50
C GLY A 259 17.05 27.25 -0.50
N SER A 260 18.19 27.94 -0.35
CA SER A 260 19.38 27.76 -1.21
C SER A 260 20.02 26.37 -1.13
N ALA A 261 19.81 25.64 -0.01
CA ALA A 261 20.31 24.28 0.17
C ALA A 261 19.24 23.22 -0.21
N HIS A 262 17.97 23.59 -0.19
CA HIS A 262 16.86 22.72 -0.55
C HIS A 262 16.55 22.74 -2.05
N ASN A 263 16.74 23.88 -2.73
CA ASN A 263 16.35 24.05 -4.13
C ASN A 263 17.14 23.11 -5.05
N ASP A 264 16.43 22.31 -5.82
CA ASP A 264 16.98 21.40 -6.82
C ASP A 264 17.35 22.21 -8.08
N ALA A 265 18.63 22.50 -8.29
CA ALA A 265 19.12 23.26 -9.43
C ALA A 265 18.89 22.49 -10.74
N PHE A 266 18.32 23.14 -11.75
CA PHE A 266 18.16 22.53 -13.07
C PHE A 266 19.48 22.40 -13.79
N LEU A 267 19.66 21.26 -14.46
CA LEU A 267 20.82 20.95 -15.28
C LEU A 267 20.46 21.05 -16.75
N ALA A 268 21.37 21.61 -17.54
CA ALA A 268 21.28 21.53 -18.99
C ALA A 268 21.55 20.10 -19.45
N THR A 269 20.67 19.56 -20.29
CA THR A 269 20.84 18.24 -20.91
C THR A 269 20.89 18.35 -22.42
N GLU A 270 21.66 17.49 -23.09
CA GLU A 270 21.80 17.51 -24.54
C GLU A 270 20.49 17.20 -25.27
N ASP A 271 19.61 16.41 -24.65
CA ASP A 271 18.31 15.98 -25.20
C ASP A 271 17.15 16.89 -24.78
N GLY A 272 17.43 17.98 -24.08
CA GLY A 272 16.43 18.96 -23.63
C GLY A 272 15.48 18.45 -22.53
N ARG A 273 15.76 17.28 -21.93
CA ARG A 273 14.96 16.76 -20.82
C ARG A 273 15.19 17.56 -19.56
N LEU A 274 14.14 17.69 -18.77
CA LEU A 274 14.24 18.26 -17.43
C LEU A 274 15.08 17.33 -16.55
N LYS A 275 16.11 17.86 -15.92
CA LYS A 275 16.94 17.16 -14.95
C LYS A 275 17.35 18.09 -13.83
N THR A 276 17.56 17.57 -12.63
CA THR A 276 17.98 18.34 -11.46
C THR A 276 19.28 17.78 -10.86
N ALA A 277 20.06 18.65 -10.21
CA ALA A 277 21.32 18.27 -9.58
C ALA A 277 21.11 17.49 -8.26
N THR A 278 20.00 17.76 -7.59
CA THR A 278 19.55 17.10 -6.37
C THR A 278 18.08 16.75 -6.53
N ASN A 279 17.51 15.96 -5.62
CA ASN A 279 16.11 15.56 -5.68
C ASN A 279 15.42 15.74 -4.33
N ASN A 280 15.59 16.90 -3.69
CA ASN A 280 14.94 17.23 -2.44
C ASN A 280 13.41 17.31 -2.59
N SER A 281 12.94 17.73 -3.76
CA SER A 281 11.52 17.76 -4.13
C SER A 281 10.91 16.37 -4.32
N GLY A 282 11.73 15.31 -4.41
CA GLY A 282 11.26 13.94 -4.56
C GLY A 282 10.53 13.66 -5.86
N GLY A 283 10.97 14.25 -6.98
CA GLY A 283 10.43 14.00 -8.32
C GLY A 283 9.13 14.78 -8.65
N ILE A 284 8.65 15.64 -7.75
CA ILE A 284 7.40 16.38 -7.93
C ILE A 284 7.65 17.85 -7.60
N GLN A 285 7.37 18.75 -8.55
CA GLN A 285 7.50 20.19 -8.38
C GLN A 285 6.21 20.87 -8.81
N GLY A 286 5.68 21.76 -7.96
CA GLY A 286 4.41 22.44 -8.23
C GLY A 286 3.20 21.52 -8.34
N GLY A 287 3.29 20.29 -7.84
CA GLY A 287 2.23 19.27 -7.94
C GLY A 287 2.33 18.37 -9.16
N ILE A 288 3.41 18.50 -9.95
CA ILE A 288 3.57 17.82 -11.24
C ILE A 288 4.90 17.06 -11.25
N SER A 289 4.90 15.83 -11.76
CA SER A 289 6.12 15.03 -11.90
C SER A 289 7.09 15.66 -12.91
N ASN A 290 8.36 15.74 -12.54
CA ASN A 290 9.41 16.35 -13.35
C ASN A 290 10.32 15.33 -14.09
N GLY A 291 10.07 14.04 -13.93
CA GLY A 291 10.86 12.96 -14.54
C GLY A 291 11.97 12.39 -13.64
N GLU A 292 12.35 13.10 -12.58
CA GLU A 292 13.24 12.55 -11.55
C GLU A 292 12.52 11.45 -10.74
N PRO A 293 13.26 10.54 -10.10
CA PRO A 293 12.65 9.49 -9.28
C PRO A 293 11.73 10.07 -8.20
N ILE A 294 10.53 9.49 -8.06
CA ILE A 294 9.62 9.87 -6.97
C ILE A 294 9.97 9.04 -5.74
N VAL A 295 10.34 9.70 -4.64
CA VAL A 295 10.75 9.05 -3.38
C VAL A 295 9.74 9.36 -2.29
N ILE A 296 9.14 8.31 -1.74
CA ILE A 296 8.02 8.39 -0.78
C ILE A 296 8.38 7.57 0.46
N ARG A 297 7.98 8.05 1.64
CA ARG A 297 8.00 7.30 2.90
C ARG A 297 6.62 7.27 3.52
N VAL A 298 6.24 6.09 4.03
CA VAL A 298 4.93 5.86 4.66
C VAL A 298 5.13 5.25 6.04
N ALA A 299 4.65 5.93 7.07
CA ALA A 299 4.72 5.46 8.45
C ALA A 299 3.50 4.59 8.80
N PHE A 300 3.76 3.42 9.35
CA PHE A 300 2.77 2.48 9.85
C PHE A 300 2.84 2.37 11.36
N LYS A 301 1.71 2.58 12.04
CA LYS A 301 1.63 2.35 13.49
C LYS A 301 1.67 0.86 13.81
N PRO A 302 2.01 0.48 15.06
CA PRO A 302 1.81 -0.89 15.54
C PRO A 302 0.39 -1.38 15.30
N THR A 303 0.20 -2.67 15.03
CA THR A 303 -1.13 -3.26 14.86
C THR A 303 -1.89 -3.18 16.17
N ALA A 304 -3.17 -2.80 16.09
CA ALA A 304 -3.98 -2.55 17.30
C ALA A 304 -4.40 -3.84 18.04
N THR A 305 -4.44 -4.95 17.33
CA THR A 305 -4.86 -6.23 17.91
C THR A 305 -3.63 -6.97 18.46
N ILE A 306 -3.49 -7.02 19.79
CA ILE A 306 -2.38 -7.64 20.50
C ILE A 306 -2.90 -8.59 21.59
N SER A 307 -2.05 -9.51 22.03
CA SER A 307 -2.42 -10.49 23.06
C SER A 307 -2.19 -9.99 24.48
N LYS A 308 -1.48 -8.86 24.66
CA LYS A 308 -1.39 -8.19 25.95
C LYS A 308 -2.75 -7.67 26.39
N GLU A 309 -3.04 -7.79 27.68
CA GLU A 309 -4.25 -7.20 28.28
C GLU A 309 -4.19 -5.67 28.19
N GLN A 310 -5.29 -5.10 27.69
CA GLN A 310 -5.45 -3.66 27.54
C GLN A 310 -6.76 -3.20 28.20
N GLN A 311 -6.75 -2.03 28.81
CA GLN A 311 -7.94 -1.37 29.31
C GLN A 311 -8.80 -0.89 28.14
N THR A 312 -10.09 -1.10 28.20
CA THR A 312 -11.05 -0.71 27.17
C THR A 312 -12.47 -0.56 27.74
N ILE A 313 -13.46 -0.41 26.86
CA ILE A 313 -14.88 -0.41 27.19
C ILE A 313 -15.64 -1.46 26.37
N ASP A 314 -16.74 -1.93 26.93
CA ASP A 314 -17.71 -2.74 26.19
C ASP A 314 -18.64 -1.88 25.30
N ALA A 315 -19.60 -2.52 24.63
CA ALA A 315 -20.55 -1.84 23.75
C ALA A 315 -21.52 -0.92 24.52
N GLU A 316 -21.73 -1.16 25.80
CA GLU A 316 -22.57 -0.39 26.73
C GLU A 316 -21.80 0.78 27.37
N GLY A 317 -20.48 0.87 27.15
CA GLY A 317 -19.61 1.93 27.70
C GLY A 317 -19.02 1.61 29.08
N ASN A 318 -19.17 0.38 29.60
CA ASN A 318 -18.59 -0.02 30.88
C ASN A 318 -17.10 -0.33 30.73
N ALA A 319 -16.29 0.05 31.74
CA ALA A 319 -14.89 -0.28 31.77
C ALA A 319 -14.64 -1.79 31.82
N THR A 320 -13.74 -2.29 30.98
CA THR A 320 -13.36 -3.71 30.90
C THR A 320 -11.92 -3.87 30.46
N THR A 321 -11.42 -5.09 30.38
CA THR A 321 -10.13 -5.42 29.80
C THR A 321 -10.29 -6.36 28.61
N LEU A 322 -9.36 -6.28 27.67
CA LEU A 322 -9.32 -7.15 26.50
C LEU A 322 -7.89 -7.61 26.23
N ALA A 323 -7.68 -8.93 26.21
CA ALA A 323 -6.50 -9.58 25.65
C ALA A 323 -6.92 -10.29 24.39
N ALA A 324 -6.68 -9.70 23.23
CA ALA A 324 -7.22 -10.22 21.97
C ALA A 324 -6.57 -11.55 21.61
N LYS A 325 -7.38 -12.63 21.66
CA LYS A 325 -6.99 -13.94 21.14
C LYS A 325 -7.16 -13.94 19.62
N GLY A 326 -6.27 -14.60 18.90
CA GLY A 326 -6.39 -14.75 17.45
C GLY A 326 -5.06 -14.70 16.71
N ARG A 327 -5.16 -14.71 15.38
CA ARG A 327 -4.01 -14.76 14.47
C ARG A 327 -3.70 -13.37 13.94
N HIS A 328 -2.83 -12.64 14.62
CA HIS A 328 -2.49 -11.24 14.29
C HIS A 328 -1.06 -11.13 13.78
N ASP A 329 -0.80 -10.11 12.96
CA ASP A 329 0.57 -9.77 12.55
C ASP A 329 1.27 -9.02 13.69
N PRO A 330 2.41 -9.48 14.23
CA PRO A 330 3.21 -8.67 15.16
C PRO A 330 3.79 -7.44 14.45
N CYS A 331 3.95 -7.49 13.13
CA CYS A 331 4.31 -6.37 12.29
C CYS A 331 3.69 -6.52 10.90
N VAL A 332 2.95 -5.51 10.44
CA VAL A 332 2.27 -5.54 9.14
C VAL A 332 3.17 -5.15 7.98
N LEU A 333 4.31 -4.50 8.23
CA LEU A 333 5.12 -3.85 7.20
C LEU A 333 5.56 -4.80 6.07
N PRO A 334 6.06 -6.02 6.32
CA PRO A 334 6.48 -6.92 5.24
C PRO A 334 5.37 -7.20 4.22
N ARG A 335 4.11 -7.26 4.69
CA ARG A 335 2.93 -7.47 3.84
C ARG A 335 2.43 -6.17 3.20
N ALA A 336 2.74 -5.03 3.80
CA ALA A 336 2.31 -3.72 3.31
C ALA A 336 3.17 -3.20 2.15
N VAL A 337 4.38 -3.73 1.95
CA VAL A 337 5.25 -3.38 0.82
C VAL A 337 4.50 -3.41 -0.53
N PRO A 338 3.93 -4.54 -0.99
CA PRO A 338 3.18 -4.56 -2.25
C PRO A 338 1.88 -3.73 -2.20
N MET A 339 1.33 -3.42 -1.02
CA MET A 339 0.18 -2.54 -0.91
C MET A 339 0.56 -1.08 -1.21
N VAL A 340 1.72 -0.63 -0.74
CA VAL A 340 2.27 0.70 -1.04
C VAL A 340 2.55 0.83 -2.53
N GLU A 341 3.27 -0.13 -3.11
CA GLU A 341 3.55 -0.15 -4.55
C GLU A 341 2.27 -0.11 -5.39
N ALA A 342 1.25 -0.88 -5.02
CA ALA A 342 -0.02 -0.93 -5.72
C ALA A 342 -0.76 0.42 -5.68
N MET A 343 -0.81 1.09 -4.52
CA MET A 343 -1.48 2.38 -4.41
C MET A 343 -0.75 3.47 -5.18
N VAL A 344 0.58 3.46 -5.19
CA VAL A 344 1.40 4.35 -6.02
C VAL A 344 1.10 4.11 -7.51
N ALA A 345 1.08 2.85 -7.95
CA ALA A 345 0.79 2.49 -9.33
C ALA A 345 -0.60 2.96 -9.78
N LEU A 346 -1.63 2.81 -8.92
CA LEU A 346 -2.99 3.25 -9.20
C LEU A 346 -3.08 4.77 -9.43
N VAL A 347 -2.41 5.55 -8.58
CA VAL A 347 -2.36 7.02 -8.73
C VAL A 347 -1.67 7.40 -10.04
N LEU A 348 -0.49 6.82 -10.31
CA LEU A 348 0.27 7.15 -11.52
C LEU A 348 -0.47 6.75 -12.80
N ALA A 349 -1.15 5.60 -12.81
CA ALA A 349 -1.93 5.14 -13.96
C ALA A 349 -3.14 6.07 -14.21
N ASP A 350 -3.82 6.52 -13.16
CA ASP A 350 -4.94 7.46 -13.28
C ASP A 350 -4.47 8.81 -13.85
N HIS A 351 -3.41 9.38 -13.27
CA HIS A 351 -2.84 10.64 -13.77
C HIS A 351 -2.26 10.52 -15.19
N LEU A 352 -1.70 9.37 -15.56
CA LEU A 352 -1.23 9.11 -16.92
C LEU A 352 -2.38 9.20 -17.94
N LEU A 353 -3.51 8.55 -17.65
CA LEU A 353 -4.68 8.62 -18.54
C LEU A 353 -5.28 10.02 -18.59
N ARG A 354 -5.34 10.72 -17.46
CA ARG A 354 -5.80 12.12 -17.38
C ARG A 354 -4.92 13.02 -18.22
N GLN A 355 -3.60 12.94 -18.11
CA GLN A 355 -2.63 13.70 -18.89
C GLN A 355 -2.78 13.41 -20.40
N GLN A 356 -2.83 12.14 -20.79
CA GLN A 356 -3.02 11.77 -22.19
C GLN A 356 -4.32 12.33 -22.76
N GLY A 357 -5.42 12.27 -22.02
CA GLY A 357 -6.69 12.82 -22.44
C GLY A 357 -6.67 14.35 -22.60
N GLN A 358 -5.86 15.06 -21.81
CA GLN A 358 -5.78 16.52 -21.81
C GLN A 358 -4.70 17.06 -22.75
N CYS A 359 -3.53 16.42 -22.82
CA CYS A 359 -2.33 17.00 -23.45
C CYS A 359 -1.92 16.35 -24.78
N SER A 360 -2.58 15.30 -25.26
CA SER A 360 -2.19 14.55 -26.47
C SER A 360 -2.93 14.99 -27.74
N LEU A 361 -3.64 16.11 -27.73
CA LEU A 361 -4.40 16.57 -28.88
C LEU A 361 -3.54 17.32 -29.92
N TRP A 362 -2.33 17.78 -29.55
CA TRP A 362 -1.43 18.59 -30.37
C TRP A 362 -0.02 18.00 -30.44
#